data_2072f10750e16c33350e488235a1b1d3
#
_entry.id   2072f10750e16c33350e488235a1b1d3
#
_cell.length_a   1.000
_cell.length_b   1.000
_cell.length_c   1.000
_cell.angle_alpha   90.00
_cell.angle_beta   90.00
_cell.angle_gamma   90.00
#
_symmetry.space_group_name_H-M   'P 1'
#
loop_
_entity.id
_entity.type
_entity.pdbx_description
1 polymer ?
#
loop_
_entity_poly.entity_id
_entity_poly.type
_entity_poly.pdbx_seq_one_letter_code
_entity_poly.pdbx_strand_id
1 'polypeptide(L)'
;MAKFKITFEDWKRLPVGSADFAPQRSIYHITREFVRSIDPEITTTFLEDEFYAISSKKIINLTFKPDEYDGLYDAFLMDRFGISMNPFLSGMLHEIGHIMTFDRQLDRERSIIYYLLDIDFEVERFRDFTNMYFAIPSEFEATRWGVEYYLSHKEHCDNFLKEIGYEA
;
A
#
# COMPACT_ATOMS: atom_id res chain seq x y z
N MET A 1 -24.51 -15.91 -16.32
CA MET A 1 -24.44 -14.56 -15.70
C MET A 1 -23.16 -13.92 -16.22
N ALA A 2 -23.25 -12.81 -16.95
CA ALA A 2 -22.09 -12.11 -17.47
C ALA A 2 -21.35 -11.45 -16.30
N LYS A 3 -20.09 -11.84 -16.03
CA LYS A 3 -19.22 -11.13 -15.09
C LYS A 3 -18.80 -9.81 -15.78
N PHE A 4 -19.31 -8.70 -15.32
CA PHE A 4 -18.80 -7.41 -15.74
C PHE A 4 -17.39 -7.24 -15.16
N LYS A 5 -16.36 -7.23 -16.00
CA LYS A 5 -15.03 -6.81 -15.63
C LYS A 5 -15.02 -5.29 -15.56
N ILE A 6 -14.90 -4.73 -14.37
CA ILE A 6 -14.61 -3.31 -14.21
C ILE A 6 -13.10 -3.17 -14.31
N THR A 7 -12.61 -2.40 -15.27
CA THR A 7 -11.18 -2.11 -15.41
C THR A 7 -10.79 -0.98 -14.45
N PHE A 8 -9.50 -0.86 -14.14
CA PHE A 8 -8.97 0.24 -13.31
C PHE A 8 -9.35 1.62 -13.87
N GLU A 9 -9.44 1.77 -15.21
CA GLU A 9 -9.87 3.02 -15.85
C GLU A 9 -11.37 3.30 -15.66
N ASP A 10 -12.20 2.28 -15.57
CA ASP A 10 -13.63 2.43 -15.27
C ASP A 10 -13.82 2.96 -13.83
N TRP A 11 -12.91 2.62 -12.95
CA TRP A 11 -12.84 3.02 -11.56
C TRP A 11 -12.63 4.51 -11.34
N LYS A 12 -11.71 5.13 -12.09
CA LYS A 12 -11.44 6.57 -12.04
C LYS A 12 -12.66 7.42 -12.40
N ARG A 13 -13.68 6.83 -13.01
CA ARG A 13 -14.88 7.51 -13.50
C ARG A 13 -16.10 7.36 -12.61
N LEU A 14 -16.04 6.52 -11.58
CA LEU A 14 -17.18 6.30 -10.70
C LEU A 14 -17.30 7.45 -9.68
N PRO A 15 -18.46 8.14 -9.63
CA PRO A 15 -18.66 9.17 -8.60
C PRO A 15 -18.70 8.52 -7.23
N VAL A 16 -17.92 9.07 -6.32
CA VAL A 16 -17.94 8.68 -4.91
C VAL A 16 -19.35 8.89 -4.37
N GLY A 17 -20.06 7.81 -4.01
CA GLY A 17 -21.35 7.88 -3.32
C GLY A 17 -22.60 7.60 -4.13
N SER A 18 -22.53 7.08 -5.37
CA SER A 18 -23.74 6.69 -6.09
C SER A 18 -24.35 5.40 -5.49
N ALA A 19 -25.61 5.51 -5.02
CA ALA A 19 -26.37 4.44 -4.36
C ALA A 19 -26.80 3.29 -5.29
N ASP A 20 -26.50 3.38 -6.59
CA ASP A 20 -27.02 2.48 -7.62
C ASP A 20 -26.20 1.19 -7.84
N PHE A 21 -25.21 0.95 -7.01
CA PHE A 21 -24.38 -0.25 -7.08
C PHE A 21 -24.69 -1.27 -5.96
N ALA A 22 -25.91 -1.75 -5.92
CA ALA A 22 -26.22 -3.00 -5.23
C ALA A 22 -26.30 -4.15 -6.27
N PRO A 23 -25.69 -5.29 -6.08
CA PRO A 23 -25.02 -5.90 -4.92
C PRO A 23 -23.60 -6.43 -5.21
N GLN A 24 -22.78 -5.71 -5.94
CA GLN A 24 -21.37 -6.08 -6.06
C GLN A 24 -20.65 -5.52 -4.82
N ARG A 25 -19.95 -6.39 -4.08
CA ARG A 25 -19.04 -5.96 -3.03
C ARG A 25 -18.17 -4.85 -3.60
N SER A 26 -18.26 -3.65 -3.03
CA SER A 26 -17.39 -2.57 -3.48
C SER A 26 -15.95 -2.96 -3.17
N ILE A 27 -15.01 -2.57 -4.01
CA ILE A 27 -13.59 -2.83 -3.81
C ILE A 27 -13.09 -2.25 -2.48
N TYR A 28 -13.66 -1.12 -2.01
CA TYR A 28 -13.42 -0.60 -0.67
C TYR A 28 -13.79 -1.60 0.41
N HIS A 29 -14.89 -2.33 0.22
CA HIS A 29 -15.32 -3.36 1.15
C HIS A 29 -14.38 -4.57 1.11
N ILE A 30 -14.05 -5.05 -0.09
CA ILE A 30 -13.13 -6.17 -0.30
C ILE A 30 -11.76 -5.85 0.32
N THR A 31 -11.24 -4.63 0.07
CA THR A 31 -9.97 -4.19 0.63
C THR A 31 -10.01 -4.13 2.16
N ARG A 32 -11.09 -3.61 2.74
CA ARG A 32 -11.25 -3.61 4.21
C ARG A 32 -11.31 -5.02 4.79
N GLU A 33 -11.97 -5.94 4.12
CA GLU A 33 -12.03 -7.35 4.56
C GLU A 33 -10.65 -8.00 4.48
N PHE A 34 -9.90 -7.74 3.42
CA PHE A 34 -8.52 -8.21 3.28
C PHE A 34 -7.63 -7.68 4.42
N VAL A 35 -7.65 -6.37 4.67
CA VAL A 35 -6.88 -5.76 5.77
C VAL A 35 -7.28 -6.36 7.12
N ARG A 36 -8.58 -6.52 7.39
CA ARG A 36 -9.09 -7.12 8.63
C ARG A 36 -8.74 -8.60 8.78
N SER A 37 -8.51 -9.30 7.68
CA SER A 37 -8.03 -10.69 7.75
C SER A 37 -6.59 -10.79 8.24
N ILE A 38 -5.82 -9.70 8.11
CA ILE A 38 -4.45 -9.57 8.62
C ILE A 38 -4.48 -9.15 10.10
N ASP A 39 -5.15 -8.05 10.40
CA ASP A 39 -5.40 -7.58 11.77
C ASP A 39 -6.79 -6.94 11.85
N PRO A 40 -7.74 -7.52 12.62
CA PRO A 40 -9.12 -7.03 12.72
C PRO A 40 -9.24 -5.66 13.37
N GLU A 41 -8.20 -5.19 14.08
CA GLU A 41 -8.20 -3.89 14.74
C GLU A 41 -7.80 -2.75 13.80
N ILE A 42 -7.26 -3.05 12.59
CA ILE A 42 -6.88 -2.00 11.65
C ILE A 42 -8.11 -1.35 11.03
N THR A 43 -8.18 -0.04 11.13
CA THR A 43 -9.16 0.80 10.45
C THR A 43 -8.60 1.27 9.11
N THR A 44 -9.32 0.98 8.03
CA THR A 44 -8.95 1.40 6.68
C THR A 44 -9.77 2.60 6.24
N THR A 45 -9.11 3.66 5.77
CA THR A 45 -9.69 4.85 5.15
C THR A 45 -9.25 4.98 3.70
N PHE A 46 -9.96 5.84 2.92
CA PHE A 46 -9.68 6.14 1.52
C PHE A 46 -9.96 7.62 1.26
N LEU A 47 -9.46 8.47 2.16
CA LEU A 47 -9.83 9.89 2.21
C LEU A 47 -8.88 10.77 1.39
N GLU A 48 -7.66 10.33 1.17
CA GLU A 48 -6.58 11.09 0.54
C GLU A 48 -5.96 10.31 -0.60
N ASP A 49 -5.21 11.00 -1.46
CA ASP A 49 -4.57 10.40 -2.63
C ASP A 49 -3.17 9.81 -2.29
N GLU A 50 -2.93 9.48 -1.03
CA GLU A 50 -1.66 8.99 -0.51
C GLU A 50 -1.84 7.73 0.34
N PHE A 51 -0.81 6.88 0.33
CA PHE A 51 -0.66 5.82 1.32
C PHE A 51 -0.03 6.39 2.58
N TYR A 52 -0.63 6.10 3.73
CA TYR A 52 0.02 6.38 5.02
C TYR A 52 -0.58 5.54 6.15
N ALA A 53 0.20 5.36 7.22
CA ALA A 53 -0.25 4.73 8.44
C ALA A 53 -0.17 5.68 9.65
N ILE A 54 -1.17 5.60 10.53
CA ILE A 54 -1.11 6.15 11.88
C ILE A 54 -0.99 4.97 12.83
N SER A 55 0.23 4.48 13.01
CA SER A 55 0.52 3.22 13.68
C SER A 55 -0.02 3.16 15.10
N SER A 56 0.10 4.26 15.87
CA SER A 56 -0.42 4.36 17.25
C SER A 56 -1.96 4.25 17.36
N LYS A 57 -2.67 4.45 16.25
CA LYS A 57 -4.14 4.36 16.18
C LYS A 57 -4.63 3.15 15.38
N LYS A 58 -3.71 2.36 14.81
CA LYS A 58 -4.02 1.29 13.88
C LYS A 58 -4.93 1.76 12.73
N ILE A 59 -4.58 2.89 12.12
CA ILE A 59 -5.30 3.44 10.97
C ILE A 59 -4.36 3.42 9.77
N ILE A 60 -4.85 2.93 8.63
CA ILE A 60 -4.19 3.09 7.34
C ILE A 60 -5.09 3.88 6.39
N ASN A 61 -4.49 4.74 5.59
CA ASN A 61 -5.14 5.36 4.45
C ASN A 61 -4.56 4.76 3.17
N LEU A 62 -5.45 4.38 2.26
CA LEU A 62 -5.08 3.74 0.99
C LEU A 62 -5.62 4.56 -0.17
N THR A 63 -4.88 4.58 -1.26
CA THR A 63 -5.31 5.18 -2.51
C THR A 63 -5.28 4.14 -3.62
N PHE A 64 -6.23 4.24 -4.57
CA PHE A 64 -6.23 3.43 -5.78
C PHE A 64 -5.62 4.18 -6.99
N LYS A 65 -5.12 5.39 -6.77
CA LYS A 65 -4.40 6.11 -7.81
C LYS A 65 -2.98 5.56 -7.88
N PRO A 66 -2.50 5.21 -9.10
CA PRO A 66 -1.10 4.86 -9.27
C PRO A 66 -0.23 6.08 -8.95
N ASP A 67 0.77 5.89 -8.14
CA ASP A 67 1.83 6.85 -7.91
C ASP A 67 2.76 6.87 -9.15
N GLU A 68 3.24 8.03 -9.53
CA GLU A 68 4.29 8.16 -10.57
C GLU A 68 5.60 7.45 -10.15
N TYR A 69 5.75 7.13 -8.89
CA TYR A 69 6.92 6.49 -8.26
C TYR A 69 6.79 4.97 -8.08
N ASP A 70 5.68 4.36 -8.46
CA ASP A 70 5.44 2.91 -8.31
C ASP A 70 6.56 2.06 -8.91
N GLY A 71 7.08 2.47 -10.08
CA GLY A 71 8.19 1.77 -10.73
C GLY A 71 9.50 1.79 -9.95
N LEU A 72 9.74 2.81 -9.13
CA LEU A 72 10.95 2.93 -8.31
C LEU A 72 10.84 2.07 -7.05
N TYR A 73 9.67 1.98 -6.47
CA TYR A 73 9.41 1.08 -5.35
C TYR A 73 9.54 -0.39 -5.78
N ASP A 74 8.98 -0.77 -6.94
CA ASP A 74 9.13 -2.12 -7.49
C ASP A 74 10.61 -2.44 -7.79
N ALA A 75 11.38 -1.49 -8.35
CA ALA A 75 12.80 -1.64 -8.56
C ALA A 75 13.57 -1.86 -7.24
N PHE A 76 13.19 -1.15 -6.18
CA PHE A 76 13.75 -1.34 -4.85
C PHE A 76 13.43 -2.74 -4.29
N LEU A 77 12.18 -3.19 -4.42
CA LEU A 77 11.77 -4.54 -4.00
C LEU A 77 12.55 -5.62 -4.74
N MET A 78 12.74 -5.46 -6.05
CA MET A 78 13.52 -6.38 -6.87
C MET A 78 14.99 -6.41 -6.45
N ASP A 79 15.60 -5.24 -6.22
CA ASP A 79 17.02 -5.14 -5.83
C ASP A 79 17.28 -5.74 -4.43
N ARG A 80 16.40 -5.47 -3.48
CA ARG A 80 16.61 -5.84 -2.07
C ARG A 80 16.07 -7.19 -1.68
N PHE A 81 14.96 -7.61 -2.29
CA PHE A 81 14.23 -8.82 -1.90
C PHE A 81 14.07 -9.81 -3.06
N GLY A 82 14.45 -9.44 -4.30
CA GLY A 82 14.34 -10.28 -5.48
C GLY A 82 12.90 -10.58 -5.91
N ILE A 83 11.96 -9.70 -5.58
CA ILE A 83 10.54 -9.85 -5.89
C ILE A 83 9.96 -8.61 -6.57
N SER A 84 8.91 -8.83 -7.34
CA SER A 84 8.01 -7.79 -7.84
C SER A 84 6.62 -8.02 -7.27
N MET A 85 5.94 -6.95 -6.91
CA MET A 85 4.57 -6.99 -6.40
C MET A 85 3.70 -5.96 -7.13
N ASN A 86 2.39 -6.21 -7.15
CA ASN A 86 1.45 -5.20 -7.59
C ASN A 86 1.62 -3.92 -6.74
N PRO A 87 1.71 -2.72 -7.35
CA PRO A 87 1.98 -1.46 -6.63
C PRO A 87 0.97 -1.17 -5.51
N PHE A 88 -0.33 -1.37 -5.77
CA PHE A 88 -1.36 -1.17 -4.75
C PHE A 88 -1.16 -2.13 -3.56
N LEU A 89 -0.90 -3.41 -3.84
CA LEU A 89 -0.67 -4.40 -2.79
C LEU A 89 0.60 -4.09 -1.99
N SER A 90 1.68 -3.72 -2.67
CA SER A 90 2.95 -3.42 -2.02
C SER A 90 2.85 -2.20 -1.10
N GLY A 91 2.22 -1.11 -1.56
CA GLY A 91 1.94 0.06 -0.74
C GLY A 91 1.06 -0.26 0.46
N MET A 92 -0.03 -0.99 0.25
CA MET A 92 -0.92 -1.40 1.34
C MET A 92 -0.20 -2.27 2.38
N LEU A 93 0.58 -3.25 1.96
CA LEU A 93 1.33 -4.12 2.88
C LEU A 93 2.44 -3.37 3.60
N HIS A 94 3.05 -2.36 2.98
CA HIS A 94 4.00 -1.46 3.61
C HIS A 94 3.35 -0.68 4.76
N GLU A 95 2.19 -0.06 4.52
CA GLU A 95 1.47 0.68 5.56
C GLU A 95 0.99 -0.22 6.71
N ILE A 96 0.53 -1.42 6.40
CA ILE A 96 0.24 -2.42 7.44
C ILE A 96 1.52 -2.78 8.20
N GLY A 97 2.64 -2.91 7.50
CA GLY A 97 3.96 -3.15 8.08
C GLY A 97 4.34 -2.12 9.15
N HIS A 98 4.06 -0.84 8.94
CA HIS A 98 4.26 0.21 9.96
C HIS A 98 3.45 -0.04 11.24
N ILE A 99 2.24 -0.57 11.13
CA ILE A 99 1.44 -0.93 12.30
C ILE A 99 2.02 -2.16 12.99
N MET A 100 2.36 -3.19 12.22
CA MET A 100 2.84 -4.47 12.75
C MET A 100 4.24 -4.41 13.36
N THR A 101 5.03 -3.40 12.98
CA THR A 101 6.39 -3.17 13.49
C THR A 101 6.52 -1.95 14.40
N PHE A 102 5.38 -1.35 14.79
CA PHE A 102 5.32 -0.07 15.50
C PHE A 102 6.21 -0.01 16.77
N ASP A 103 6.26 -1.09 17.54
CA ASP A 103 7.07 -1.17 18.76
C ASP A 103 8.59 -1.08 18.50
N ARG A 104 9.00 -1.19 17.24
CA ARG A 104 10.40 -1.12 16.81
C ARG A 104 10.80 0.26 16.27
N GLN A 105 9.83 1.19 16.17
CA GLN A 105 10.08 2.55 15.68
C GLN A 105 10.73 3.41 16.77
N LEU A 106 11.83 4.07 16.41
CA LEU A 106 12.52 5.02 17.28
C LEU A 106 12.08 6.45 16.99
N ASP A 107 11.91 7.29 18.02
CA ASP A 107 11.56 8.70 17.85
C ASP A 107 12.54 9.47 16.93
N ARG A 108 13.81 9.07 16.93
CA ARG A 108 14.83 9.64 16.06
C ARG A 108 14.53 9.43 14.58
N GLU A 109 13.94 8.31 14.22
CA GLU A 109 13.62 7.97 12.81
C GLU A 109 12.54 8.89 12.28
N ARG A 110 11.52 9.21 13.08
CA ARG A 110 10.48 10.16 12.70
C ARG A 110 11.04 11.52 12.33
N SER A 111 12.01 12.01 13.08
CA SER A 111 12.65 13.29 12.79
C SER A 111 13.43 13.27 11.46
N ILE A 112 14.01 12.14 11.10
CA ILE A 112 14.71 11.96 9.81
C ILE A 112 13.71 11.93 8.67
N ILE A 113 12.59 11.21 8.82
CA ILE A 113 11.53 11.14 7.81
C ILE A 113 10.98 12.54 7.52
N TYR A 114 10.61 13.31 8.54
CA TYR A 114 10.13 14.68 8.37
C TYR A 114 11.16 15.56 7.68
N TYR A 115 12.43 15.44 8.01
CA TYR A 115 13.50 16.18 7.34
C TYR A 115 13.62 15.80 5.86
N LEU A 116 13.50 14.52 5.51
CA LEU A 116 13.59 14.05 4.14
C LEU A 116 12.37 14.47 3.31
N LEU A 117 11.17 14.47 3.89
CA LEU A 117 9.95 14.93 3.21
C LEU A 117 9.93 16.44 2.93
N ASP A 118 10.70 17.23 3.70
CA ASP A 118 10.80 18.69 3.53
C ASP A 118 11.90 19.10 2.52
N ILE A 119 12.62 18.13 1.94
CA ILE A 119 13.63 18.39 0.92
C ILE A 119 12.97 18.33 -0.47
N ASP A 120 13.04 19.44 -1.20
CA ASP A 120 12.63 19.53 -2.62
C ASP A 120 13.65 18.76 -3.47
N PHE A 121 13.28 17.57 -3.93
CA PHE A 121 14.17 16.73 -4.74
C PHE A 121 13.93 16.96 -6.22
N GLU A 122 15.00 17.29 -6.95
CA GLU A 122 14.99 17.18 -8.40
C GLU A 122 14.87 15.69 -8.81
N VAL A 123 14.05 15.42 -9.82
CA VAL A 123 13.71 14.07 -10.31
C VAL A 123 14.94 13.17 -10.54
N GLU A 124 16.08 13.75 -10.94
CA GLU A 124 17.33 13.02 -11.17
C GLU A 124 17.94 12.39 -9.90
N ARG A 125 17.58 12.91 -8.72
CA ARG A 125 18.03 12.39 -7.41
C ARG A 125 17.03 11.45 -6.75
N PHE A 126 15.91 11.20 -7.39
CA PHE A 126 14.82 10.41 -6.78
C PHE A 126 15.25 8.97 -6.44
N ARG A 127 16.09 8.35 -7.27
CA ARG A 127 16.63 7.01 -6.98
C ARG A 127 17.46 7.00 -5.70
N ASP A 128 18.27 8.04 -5.50
CA ASP A 128 19.09 8.19 -4.30
C ASP A 128 18.20 8.45 -3.08
N PHE A 129 17.14 9.26 -3.25
CA PHE A 129 16.13 9.48 -2.23
C PHE A 129 15.43 8.18 -1.82
N THR A 130 14.95 7.39 -2.78
CA THR A 130 14.29 6.11 -2.52
C THR A 130 15.21 5.18 -1.74
N ASN A 131 16.48 5.08 -2.12
CA ASN A 131 17.46 4.29 -1.39
C ASN A 131 17.69 4.82 0.04
N MET A 132 17.74 6.14 0.22
CA MET A 132 17.89 6.77 1.54
C MET A 132 16.64 6.57 2.40
N TYR A 133 15.45 6.75 1.82
CA TYR A 133 14.18 6.57 2.51
C TYR A 133 14.02 5.15 3.05
N PHE A 134 14.23 4.15 2.19
CA PHE A 134 14.16 2.74 2.61
C PHE A 134 15.39 2.25 3.38
N ALA A 135 16.44 3.09 3.55
CA ALA A 135 17.49 2.83 4.51
C ALA A 135 17.11 3.24 5.94
N ILE A 136 16.01 3.99 6.13
CA ILE A 136 15.46 4.30 7.45
C ILE A 136 14.93 2.99 8.04
N PRO A 137 15.35 2.61 9.25
CA PRO A 137 15.00 1.31 9.83
C PRO A 137 13.50 1.03 9.89
N SER A 138 12.65 2.00 10.25
CA SER A 138 11.20 1.82 10.29
C SER A 138 10.60 1.54 8.91
N GLU A 139 11.05 2.26 7.87
CA GLU A 139 10.60 2.06 6.49
C GLU A 139 11.04 0.70 5.94
N PHE A 140 12.30 0.34 6.21
CA PHE A 140 12.83 -0.95 5.82
C PHE A 140 12.10 -2.10 6.52
N GLU A 141 11.87 -1.99 7.83
CA GLU A 141 11.16 -3.02 8.60
C GLU A 141 9.69 -3.17 8.17
N ALA A 142 9.00 -2.06 7.88
CA ALA A 142 7.65 -2.09 7.34
C ALA A 142 7.62 -2.79 5.99
N THR A 143 8.53 -2.43 5.08
CA THR A 143 8.66 -3.07 3.77
C THR A 143 9.01 -4.55 3.90
N ARG A 144 9.98 -4.91 4.75
CA ARG A 144 10.38 -6.30 4.99
C ARG A 144 9.20 -7.12 5.50
N TRP A 145 8.44 -6.60 6.44
CA TRP A 145 7.24 -7.26 6.93
C TRP A 145 6.24 -7.52 5.80
N GLY A 146 5.98 -6.52 4.96
CA GLY A 146 5.07 -6.64 3.82
C GLY A 146 5.51 -7.73 2.83
N VAL A 147 6.81 -7.78 2.53
CA VAL A 147 7.42 -8.81 1.68
C VAL A 147 7.27 -10.21 2.30
N GLU A 148 7.61 -10.38 3.57
CA GLU A 148 7.50 -11.65 4.29
C GLU A 148 6.04 -12.12 4.35
N TYR A 149 5.09 -11.21 4.57
CA TYR A 149 3.67 -11.51 4.54
C TYR A 149 3.23 -11.98 3.15
N TYR A 150 3.59 -11.25 2.09
CA TYR A 150 3.26 -11.64 0.71
C TYR A 150 3.79 -13.03 0.36
N LEU A 151 5.06 -13.30 0.64
CA LEU A 151 5.67 -14.60 0.34
C LEU A 151 5.00 -15.75 1.10
N SER A 152 4.60 -15.51 2.34
CA SER A 152 3.97 -16.52 3.20
C SER A 152 2.49 -16.74 2.88
N HIS A 153 1.82 -15.73 2.26
CA HIS A 153 0.37 -15.71 2.01
C HIS A 153 0.06 -15.40 0.55
N LYS A 154 0.93 -15.82 -0.37
CA LYS A 154 0.84 -15.46 -1.79
C LYS A 154 -0.52 -15.74 -2.40
N GLU A 155 -1.08 -16.92 -2.17
CA GLU A 155 -2.41 -17.29 -2.68
C GLU A 155 -3.51 -16.36 -2.17
N HIS A 156 -3.46 -15.97 -0.90
CA HIS A 156 -4.41 -15.03 -0.30
C HIS A 156 -4.31 -13.64 -0.95
N CYS A 157 -3.10 -13.14 -1.15
CA CYS A 157 -2.83 -11.88 -1.82
C CYS A 157 -3.27 -11.90 -3.30
N ASP A 158 -2.94 -12.96 -4.03
CA ASP A 158 -3.33 -13.13 -5.43
C ASP A 158 -4.86 -13.21 -5.59
N ASN A 159 -5.55 -13.89 -4.68
CA ASN A 159 -7.01 -13.97 -4.67
C ASN A 159 -7.64 -12.60 -4.40
N PHE A 160 -7.11 -11.85 -3.44
CA PHE A 160 -7.53 -10.49 -3.19
C PHE A 160 -7.38 -9.59 -4.43
N LEU A 161 -6.21 -9.61 -5.09
CA LEU A 161 -5.98 -8.83 -6.31
C LEU A 161 -6.98 -9.18 -7.43
N LYS A 162 -7.28 -10.48 -7.60
CA LYS A 162 -8.31 -10.93 -8.56
C LYS A 162 -9.70 -10.43 -8.20
N GLU A 163 -10.06 -10.43 -6.92
CA GLU A 163 -11.37 -9.95 -6.46
C GLU A 163 -11.56 -8.46 -6.72
N ILE A 164 -10.49 -7.67 -6.60
CA ILE A 164 -10.52 -6.25 -6.91
C ILE A 164 -10.26 -5.92 -8.37
N GLY A 165 -10.07 -6.92 -9.24
CA GLY A 165 -10.01 -6.76 -10.69
C GLY A 165 -8.61 -6.61 -11.28
N TYR A 166 -7.54 -6.81 -10.50
CA TYR A 166 -6.20 -6.94 -11.05
C TYR A 166 -6.03 -8.32 -11.68
N GLU A 167 -5.64 -8.36 -12.95
CA GLU A 167 -5.18 -9.60 -13.59
C GLU A 167 -3.71 -9.83 -13.23
N ALA A 168 -3.38 -11.05 -12.80
CA ALA A 168 -2.00 -11.47 -12.56
C ALA A 168 -1.25 -11.67 -13.87
#